data_0e12890dfb31e65177a86e35f1ab4f74
#
_entry.id   0e12890dfb31e65177a86e35f1ab4f74
#
_cell.length_a   1.000
_cell.length_b   1.000
_cell.length_c   1.000
_cell.angle_alpha   90.00
_cell.angle_beta   90.00
_cell.angle_gamma   90.00
#
_symmetry.space_group_name_H-M   'P 1'
#
loop_
_entity.id
_entity.type
_entity.pdbx_description
1 polymer ?
#
loop_
_entity_poly.entity_id
_entity_poly.type
_entity_poly.pdbx_seq_one_letter_code
_entity_poly.pdbx_strand_id
1 'polypeptide(L)' 'MKNTLQDLNNHLFETLERLNDEDLTSEELDKELRRAEGVSDIAEQIIKNGELAYKA' A
#
# COMPACT_ATOMS: atom_id res chain seq x y z
N MET A 1 -12.88 6.80 -2.98
CA MET A 1 -11.41 7.00 -3.11
C MET A 1 -11.11 7.65 -4.45
N LYS A 2 -10.29 8.67 -4.46
CA LYS A 2 -9.79 9.25 -5.70
C LYS A 2 -8.69 8.37 -6.30
N ASN A 3 -8.53 8.42 -7.61
CA ASN A 3 -7.63 7.53 -8.34
C ASN A 3 -6.37 8.24 -8.85
N THR A 4 -5.66 8.93 -7.96
CA THR A 4 -4.41 9.60 -8.30
C THR A 4 -3.22 8.86 -7.65
N LEU A 5 -2.02 9.09 -8.19
CA LEU A 5 -0.79 8.55 -7.57
C LEU A 5 -0.57 9.11 -6.18
N GLN A 6 -0.99 10.35 -5.94
CA GLN A 6 -0.89 10.94 -4.60
C GLN A 6 -1.80 10.22 -3.61
N ASP A 7 -3.01 9.86 -4.01
CA ASP A 7 -3.91 9.08 -3.17
C ASP A 7 -3.32 7.71 -2.86
N LEU A 8 -2.71 7.07 -3.85
CA LEU A 8 -2.01 5.80 -3.66
C LEU A 8 -0.89 5.94 -2.63
N ASN A 9 -0.07 6.98 -2.76
CA ASN A 9 1.01 7.23 -1.82
C ASN A 9 0.48 7.44 -0.40
N ASN A 10 -0.62 8.18 -0.25
CA ASN A 10 -1.23 8.39 1.06
C ASN A 10 -1.65 7.06 1.69
N HIS A 11 -2.24 6.17 0.92
CA HIS A 11 -2.63 4.84 1.41
C HIS A 11 -1.43 3.98 1.79
N LEU A 12 -0.34 4.06 1.04
CA LEU A 12 0.88 3.34 1.35
C LEU A 12 1.52 3.84 2.65
N PHE A 13 1.53 5.15 2.88
CA PHE A 13 2.02 5.73 4.12
C PHE A 13 1.15 5.34 5.32
N GLU A 14 -0.17 5.32 5.17
CA GLU A 14 -1.07 4.85 6.22
C GLU A 14 -0.80 3.38 6.58
N THR A 15 -0.56 2.55 5.58
CA THR A 15 -0.22 1.14 5.79
C THR A 15 1.08 1.02 6.58
N LEU A 16 2.08 1.81 6.23
CA LEU A 16 3.35 1.84 6.93
C LEU A 16 3.17 2.27 8.40
N GLU A 17 2.35 3.28 8.64
CA GLU A 17 2.07 3.74 10.01
C GLU A 17 1.41 2.65 10.85
N ARG A 18 0.48 1.88 10.27
CA ARG A 18 -0.16 0.77 10.98
C ARG A 18 0.86 -0.32 11.34
N LEU A 19 1.80 -0.62 10.44
CA LEU A 19 2.84 -1.60 10.70
C LEU A 19 3.80 -1.14 11.80
N ASN A 20 3.97 0.16 11.96
CA ASN A 20 4.83 0.74 12.97
C ASN A 20 4.16 0.94 14.33
N ASP A 21 2.89 0.57 14.46
CA ASP A 21 2.18 0.68 15.73
C ASP A 21 2.73 -0.33 16.73
N GLU A 22 3.39 0.17 17.76
CA GLU A 22 4.03 -0.65 18.79
C GLU A 22 3.02 -1.35 19.71
N ASP A 23 1.77 -0.90 19.70
CA ASP A 23 0.71 -1.46 20.54
C ASP A 23 0.03 -2.68 19.91
N LEU A 24 0.38 -3.03 18.67
CA LEU A 24 -0.17 -4.21 18.01
C LEU A 24 0.31 -5.50 18.68
N THR A 25 -0.61 -6.43 18.89
CA THR A 25 -0.25 -7.78 19.29
C THR A 25 0.42 -8.50 18.11
N SER A 26 1.11 -9.60 18.37
CA SER A 26 1.71 -10.42 17.31
C SER A 26 0.68 -10.86 16.29
N GLU A 27 -0.51 -11.23 16.74
CA GLU A 27 -1.60 -11.67 15.87
C GLU A 27 -2.11 -10.53 15.00
N GLU A 28 -2.29 -9.35 15.58
CA GLU A 28 -2.70 -8.16 14.85
C GLU A 28 -1.65 -7.74 13.82
N LEU A 29 -0.38 -7.81 14.20
CA LEU A 29 0.72 -7.49 13.29
C LEU A 29 0.75 -8.44 12.11
N ASP A 30 0.54 -9.74 12.33
CA ASP A 30 0.48 -10.72 11.24
C ASP A 30 -0.62 -10.40 10.25
N LYS A 31 -1.79 -10.00 10.74
CA LYS A 31 -2.90 -9.60 9.86
C LYS A 31 -2.55 -8.36 9.05
N GLU A 32 -1.95 -7.37 9.69
CA GLU A 32 -1.54 -6.13 8.99
C GLU A 32 -0.45 -6.41 7.95
N LEU A 33 0.49 -7.32 8.25
CA LEU A 33 1.52 -7.71 7.28
C LEU A 33 0.92 -8.38 6.04
N ARG A 34 -0.04 -9.27 6.23
CA ARG A 34 -0.73 -9.91 5.09
C ARG A 34 -1.48 -8.90 4.25
N ARG A 35 -2.16 -7.96 4.90
CA ARG A 35 -2.85 -6.88 4.19
C ARG A 35 -1.86 -6.01 3.43
N ALA A 36 -0.73 -5.68 4.06
CA ALA A 36 0.31 -4.87 3.45
C ALA A 36 0.91 -5.53 2.20
N GLU A 37 1.10 -6.84 2.21
CA GLU A 37 1.56 -7.58 1.03
C GLU A 37 0.58 -7.43 -0.12
N GLY A 38 -0.72 -7.57 0.14
CA GLY A 38 -1.76 -7.38 -0.88
C GLY A 38 -1.80 -5.95 -1.40
N VAL A 39 -1.70 -4.98 -0.52
CA VAL A 39 -1.66 -3.55 -0.89
C VAL A 39 -0.44 -3.27 -1.76
N SER A 40 0.72 -3.81 -1.39
CA SER A 40 1.97 -3.65 -2.13
C SER A 40 1.88 -4.23 -3.54
N ASP A 41 1.29 -5.42 -3.68
CA ASP A 41 1.11 -6.05 -4.98
C ASP A 41 0.20 -5.23 -5.89
N ILE A 42 -0.90 -4.74 -5.36
CA ILE A 42 -1.83 -3.88 -6.10
C ILE A 42 -1.14 -2.58 -6.50
N ALA A 43 -0.42 -1.95 -5.57
CA ALA A 43 0.30 -0.72 -5.82
C ALA A 43 1.32 -0.89 -6.95
N GLU A 44 2.04 -2.01 -6.98
CA GLU A 44 2.99 -2.31 -8.03
C GLU A 44 2.31 -2.35 -9.39
N GLN A 45 1.13 -2.98 -9.49
CA GLN A 45 0.38 -3.03 -10.75
C GLN A 45 -0.06 -1.65 -11.20
N ILE A 46 -0.52 -0.81 -10.28
CA ILE A 46 -0.94 0.56 -10.59
C ILE A 46 0.23 1.37 -11.14
N ILE A 47 1.41 1.25 -10.51
CA ILE A 47 2.61 1.96 -10.93
C ILE A 47 3.04 1.48 -12.33
N LYS A 48 3.04 0.18 -12.58
CA LYS A 48 3.38 -0.39 -13.89
C LYS A 48 2.42 0.10 -14.97
N ASN A 49 1.13 0.15 -14.69
CA ASN A 49 0.14 0.67 -15.63
C ASN A 49 0.40 2.15 -15.94
N GLY A 50 0.76 2.93 -14.93
CA GLY A 50 1.13 4.33 -15.11
C GLY A 50 2.35 4.51 -16.00
N GLU A 51 3.38 3.69 -15.81
CA GLU A 51 4.58 3.72 -16.65
C GLU A 51 4.27 3.42 -18.11
N LEU A 52 3.43 2.42 -18.37
CA LEU A 52 3.01 2.08 -19.73
C LEU A 52 2.25 3.24 -20.38
N ALA A 53 1.40 3.93 -19.64
CA ALA A 53 0.65 5.05 -20.14
C ALA A 53 1.57 6.22 -20.54
N TYR A 54 2.65 6.42 -19.82
CA TYR A 54 3.61 7.51 -20.09
C TYR A 54 4.63 7.18 -21.17
N LYS A 55 4.84 5.91 -21.46
CA LYS A 55 5.80 5.48 -22.48
C LYS A 55 5.21 5.40 -23.89
N ALA A 56 3.91 5.50 -23.97
CA ALA A 56 3.19 5.41 -25.27
C ALA A 56 3.35 6.66 -26.17
#